data_3925ca14c1a2c0e4e1691022e5751114
#
_entry.id   3925ca14c1a2c0e4e1691022e5751114
#
_cell.length_a   1.000
_cell.length_b   1.000
_cell.length_c   1.000
_cell.angle_alpha   90.00
_cell.angle_beta   90.00
_cell.angle_gamma   90.00
#
_symmetry.space_group_name_H-M   'P 1'
#
loop_
_entity.id
_entity.type
_entity.pdbx_description
1 polymer ?
#
loop_
_entity_poly.entity_id
_entity_poly.type
_entity_poly.pdbx_seq_one_letter_code
_entity_poly.pdbx_strand_id
1 'polypeptide(L)'
;MTTQSPSLKTMLEGLIGTLSVSSVTPAFDHSNEPLVALLADWLESAGFRAEILPVPGHPGKFNLLGTLGSGPSGLVLSGHTDTVPFDAPLWTHDPLKLTEADGRYYGLGTSDMKSFFALAL
;
A
#
# COMPACT_ATOMS: atom_id res chain seq x y z
N MET A 1 2.04 -4.88 26.26
CA MET A 1 3.16 -4.90 25.30
C MET A 1 2.88 -3.85 24.23
N THR A 2 3.71 -2.85 24.15
CA THR A 2 3.66 -1.91 23.02
C THR A 2 4.16 -2.67 21.78
N THR A 3 3.26 -3.02 20.89
CA THR A 3 3.62 -3.51 19.56
C THR A 3 4.34 -2.36 18.86
N GLN A 4 5.65 -2.49 18.74
CA GLN A 4 6.46 -1.50 18.05
C GLN A 4 6.06 -1.54 16.56
N SER A 5 5.68 -0.40 15.99
CA SER A 5 5.41 -0.29 14.56
C SER A 5 6.59 -0.83 13.74
N PRO A 6 6.35 -1.50 12.61
CA PRO A 6 7.43 -1.95 11.74
C PRO A 6 8.34 -0.80 11.32
N SER A 7 9.61 -1.09 11.06
CA SER A 7 10.52 -0.07 10.51
C SER A 7 10.05 0.40 9.12
N LEU A 8 10.43 1.61 8.72
CA LEU A 8 10.11 2.13 7.39
C LEU A 8 10.50 1.14 6.29
N LYS A 9 11.71 0.56 6.37
CA LYS A 9 12.18 -0.43 5.39
C LYS A 9 11.29 -1.67 5.37
N THR A 10 10.92 -2.21 6.53
CA THR A 10 10.02 -3.37 6.63
C THR A 10 8.65 -3.06 6.02
N MET A 11 8.12 -1.86 6.26
CA MET A 11 6.85 -1.44 5.64
C MET A 11 6.99 -1.33 4.11
N LEU A 12 8.06 -0.73 3.62
CA LEU A 12 8.33 -0.65 2.17
C LEU A 12 8.46 -2.04 1.53
N GLU A 13 9.17 -2.96 2.17
CA GLU A 13 9.29 -4.35 1.71
C GLU A 13 7.92 -5.03 1.59
N GLY A 14 7.06 -4.86 2.59
CA GLY A 14 5.69 -5.39 2.58
C GLY A 14 4.81 -4.77 1.49
N LEU A 15 4.86 -3.45 1.35
CA LEU A 15 4.07 -2.72 0.35
C LEU A 15 4.46 -3.08 -1.08
N ILE A 16 5.75 -3.08 -1.38
CA ILE A 16 6.25 -3.38 -2.74
C ILE A 16 6.09 -4.86 -3.06
N GLY A 17 6.27 -5.75 -2.08
CA GLY A 17 6.10 -7.19 -2.24
C GLY A 17 4.64 -7.66 -2.36
N THR A 18 3.67 -6.80 -2.08
CA THR A 18 2.24 -7.13 -2.19
C THR A 18 1.67 -6.56 -3.47
N LEU A 19 1.37 -7.43 -4.43
CA LEU A 19 0.88 -7.06 -5.76
C LEU A 19 -0.49 -6.36 -5.69
N SER A 20 -0.62 -5.24 -6.39
CA SER A 20 -1.86 -4.46 -6.47
C SER A 20 -2.02 -3.73 -7.80
N VAL A 21 -1.61 -4.36 -8.88
CA VAL A 21 -1.78 -3.80 -10.24
C VAL A 21 -3.25 -3.66 -10.57
N SER A 22 -3.66 -2.49 -11.06
CA SER A 22 -4.99 -2.25 -11.59
C SER A 22 -4.91 -2.03 -13.10
N SER A 23 -5.79 -2.71 -13.83
CA SER A 23 -5.84 -2.65 -15.29
C SER A 23 -7.25 -2.87 -15.81
N VAL A 24 -7.57 -2.22 -16.93
CA VAL A 24 -8.79 -2.51 -17.69
C VAL A 24 -8.70 -3.85 -18.44
N THR A 25 -7.47 -4.40 -18.57
CA THR A 25 -7.24 -5.72 -19.12
C THR A 25 -7.26 -6.76 -18.01
N PRO A 26 -8.26 -7.66 -17.95
CA PRO A 26 -8.44 -8.59 -16.82
C PRO A 26 -7.21 -9.45 -16.52
N ALA A 27 -6.42 -9.80 -17.55
CA ALA A 27 -5.22 -10.61 -17.37
C ALA A 27 -4.12 -9.93 -16.53
N PHE A 28 -4.16 -8.59 -16.43
CA PHE A 28 -3.18 -7.79 -15.68
C PHE A 28 -3.77 -7.17 -14.42
N ASP A 29 -5.09 -7.28 -14.22
CA ASP A 29 -5.78 -6.70 -13.08
C ASP A 29 -5.69 -7.63 -11.86
N HIS A 30 -5.37 -7.06 -10.71
CA HIS A 30 -5.26 -7.76 -9.44
C HIS A 30 -6.14 -7.12 -8.37
N SER A 31 -6.62 -7.94 -7.44
CA SER A 31 -7.24 -7.45 -6.23
C SER A 31 -6.22 -6.65 -5.40
N ASN A 32 -6.67 -5.56 -4.79
CA ASN A 32 -5.87 -4.84 -3.81
C ASN A 32 -6.15 -5.30 -2.36
N GLU A 33 -6.99 -6.31 -2.18
CA GLU A 33 -7.38 -6.80 -0.85
C GLU A 33 -6.19 -7.16 0.04
N PRO A 34 -5.16 -7.92 -0.44
CA PRO A 34 -4.02 -8.26 0.41
C PRO A 34 -3.24 -7.03 0.89
N LEU A 35 -3.10 -6.01 0.03
CA LEU A 35 -2.42 -4.78 0.39
C LEU A 35 -3.24 -3.94 1.38
N VAL A 36 -4.54 -3.86 1.16
CA VAL A 36 -5.47 -3.15 2.05
C VAL A 36 -5.51 -3.82 3.43
N ALA A 37 -5.51 -5.16 3.50
CA ALA A 37 -5.44 -5.90 4.75
C ALA A 37 -4.14 -5.61 5.52
N LEU A 38 -3.00 -5.63 4.83
CA LEU A 38 -1.69 -5.30 5.42
C LEU A 38 -1.67 -3.88 6.01
N LEU A 39 -2.20 -2.91 5.28
CA LEU A 39 -2.30 -1.53 5.75
C LEU A 39 -3.27 -1.38 6.93
N ALA A 40 -4.39 -2.12 6.92
CA ALA A 40 -5.34 -2.12 8.03
C ALA A 40 -4.70 -2.63 9.33
N ASP A 41 -3.95 -3.73 9.25
CA ASP A 41 -3.22 -4.29 10.39
C ASP A 41 -2.22 -3.26 10.99
N TRP A 42 -1.51 -2.53 10.14
CA TRP A 42 -0.58 -1.50 10.61
C TRP A 42 -1.29 -0.30 11.21
N LEU A 43 -2.39 0.15 10.61
CA LEU A 43 -3.22 1.22 11.15
C LEU A 43 -3.76 0.86 12.54
N GLU A 44 -4.32 -0.33 12.69
CA GLU A 44 -4.83 -0.82 13.97
C GLU A 44 -3.72 -0.92 15.02
N SER A 45 -2.55 -1.43 14.63
CA SER A 45 -1.37 -1.49 15.51
C SER A 45 -0.89 -0.12 15.96
N ALA A 46 -1.12 0.92 15.15
CA ALA A 46 -0.82 2.32 15.47
C ALA A 46 -1.96 3.03 16.21
N GLY A 47 -3.06 2.33 16.54
CA GLY A 47 -4.17 2.85 17.31
C GLY A 47 -5.28 3.50 16.48
N PHE A 48 -5.25 3.36 15.17
CA PHE A 48 -6.35 3.81 14.30
C PHE A 48 -7.52 2.82 14.35
N ARG A 49 -8.71 3.31 14.10
CA ARG A 49 -9.84 2.49 13.67
C ARG A 49 -9.75 2.32 12.16
N ALA A 50 -9.59 1.08 11.68
CA ALA A 50 -9.50 0.76 10.27
C ALA A 50 -10.85 0.21 9.76
N GLU A 51 -11.28 0.67 8.59
CA GLU A 51 -12.52 0.25 7.93
C GLU A 51 -12.17 -0.11 6.47
N ILE A 52 -12.39 -1.38 6.12
CA ILE A 52 -12.20 -1.88 4.75
C ILE A 52 -13.56 -1.84 4.04
N LEU A 53 -13.65 -1.07 2.96
CA LEU A 53 -14.89 -0.77 2.26
C LEU A 53 -14.84 -1.34 0.83
N PRO A 54 -15.68 -2.34 0.48
CA PRO A 54 -15.74 -2.83 -0.89
C PRO A 54 -16.17 -1.72 -1.87
N VAL A 55 -15.55 -1.68 -3.03
CA VAL A 55 -15.94 -0.74 -4.10
C VAL A 55 -17.15 -1.32 -4.84
N PRO A 56 -18.32 -0.66 -4.82
CA PRO A 56 -19.53 -1.17 -5.48
C PRO A 56 -19.30 -1.41 -6.98
N GLY A 57 -19.70 -2.59 -7.47
CA GLY A 57 -19.57 -2.96 -8.87
C GLY A 57 -18.18 -3.37 -9.33
N HIS A 58 -17.20 -3.40 -8.41
CA HIS A 58 -15.80 -3.78 -8.70
C HIS A 58 -15.30 -4.86 -7.72
N PRO A 59 -15.65 -6.14 -7.97
CA PRO A 59 -15.22 -7.25 -7.11
C PRO A 59 -13.69 -7.28 -6.94
N GLY A 60 -13.24 -7.50 -5.71
CA GLY A 60 -11.81 -7.54 -5.39
C GLY A 60 -11.14 -6.18 -5.24
N LYS A 61 -11.90 -5.08 -5.34
CA LYS A 61 -11.41 -3.73 -5.10
C LYS A 61 -11.97 -3.17 -3.79
N PHE A 62 -11.10 -2.57 -3.00
CA PHE A 62 -11.43 -2.06 -1.68
C PHE A 62 -10.81 -0.70 -1.44
N ASN A 63 -11.54 0.14 -0.70
CA ASN A 63 -11.00 1.33 -0.06
C ASN A 63 -10.66 1.02 1.39
N LEU A 64 -9.72 1.74 1.96
CA LEU A 64 -9.36 1.68 3.36
C LEU A 64 -9.51 3.07 3.97
N LEU A 65 -10.21 3.15 5.08
CA LEU A 65 -10.34 4.35 5.88
C LEU A 65 -9.74 4.11 7.27
N GLY A 66 -8.70 4.86 7.62
CA GLY A 66 -8.11 4.87 8.96
C GLY A 66 -8.47 6.16 9.68
N THR A 67 -8.99 6.07 10.90
CA THR A 67 -9.36 7.23 11.71
C THR A 67 -8.64 7.17 13.05
N LEU A 68 -7.94 8.25 13.40
CA LEU A 68 -7.30 8.44 14.70
C LEU A 68 -7.87 9.68 15.37
N GLY A 69 -8.27 9.53 16.65
CA GLY A 69 -8.84 10.62 17.40
C GLY A 69 -10.32 10.87 17.11
N SER A 70 -10.81 12.01 17.56
CA SER A 70 -12.22 12.41 17.45
C SER A 70 -12.33 13.93 17.40
N GLY A 71 -13.50 14.45 17.02
CA GLY A 71 -13.78 15.87 17.01
C GLY A 71 -14.28 16.35 15.64
N PRO A 72 -14.66 17.66 15.54
CA PRO A 72 -15.33 18.20 14.37
C PRO A 72 -14.39 18.60 13.21
N SER A 73 -13.08 18.59 13.43
CA SER A 73 -12.07 18.96 12.45
C SER A 73 -10.90 17.99 12.45
N GLY A 74 -10.13 17.97 11.37
CA GLY A 74 -8.98 17.08 11.27
C GLY A 74 -8.21 17.27 9.97
N LEU A 75 -7.20 16.42 9.80
CA LEU A 75 -6.40 16.31 8.60
C LEU A 75 -6.71 14.98 7.91
N VAL A 76 -6.94 15.02 6.61
CA VAL A 76 -7.08 13.83 5.77
C VAL A 76 -5.84 13.69 4.90
N LEU A 77 -5.18 12.53 5.01
CA LEU A 77 -4.11 12.11 4.10
C LEU A 77 -4.70 11.06 3.15
N SER A 78 -4.59 11.30 1.85
CA SER A 78 -5.19 10.44 0.83
C SER A 78 -4.15 9.96 -0.17
N GLY A 79 -4.21 8.67 -0.50
CA GLY A 79 -3.35 8.05 -1.50
C GLY A 79 -4.07 6.88 -2.18
N HIS A 80 -3.44 6.30 -3.21
CA HIS A 80 -3.94 5.12 -3.91
C HIS A 80 -3.03 3.91 -3.71
N THR A 81 -3.63 2.73 -3.67
CA THR A 81 -2.92 1.46 -3.46
C THR A 81 -2.55 0.75 -4.76
N ASP A 82 -3.17 1.12 -5.86
CA ASP A 82 -2.93 0.51 -7.14
C ASP A 82 -1.61 0.96 -7.77
N THR A 83 -1.08 0.08 -8.59
CA THR A 83 0.05 0.35 -9.49
C THR A 83 -0.34 0.01 -10.92
N VAL A 84 0.44 0.51 -11.87
CA VAL A 84 0.24 0.23 -13.30
C VAL A 84 0.78 -1.16 -13.68
N PRO A 85 0.29 -1.77 -14.77
CA PRO A 85 0.95 -2.92 -15.37
C PRO A 85 2.41 -2.61 -15.73
N PHE A 86 3.26 -3.63 -15.66
CA PHE A 86 4.70 -3.49 -15.92
C PHE A 86 5.18 -4.60 -16.84
N ASP A 87 6.31 -4.33 -17.51
CA ASP A 87 7.03 -5.31 -18.31
C ASP A 87 8.35 -5.64 -17.61
N ALA A 88 8.39 -6.77 -16.91
CA ALA A 88 9.51 -7.16 -16.07
C ALA A 88 10.87 -7.19 -16.80
N PRO A 89 10.99 -7.64 -18.07
CA PRO A 89 12.23 -7.58 -18.82
C PRO A 89 12.83 -6.18 -19.00
N LEU A 90 12.03 -5.12 -18.87
CA LEU A 90 12.49 -3.73 -18.96
C LEU A 90 13.01 -3.17 -17.63
N TRP A 91 12.86 -3.92 -16.54
CA TRP A 91 13.32 -3.52 -15.21
C TRP A 91 14.74 -4.01 -14.95
N THR A 92 15.59 -3.14 -14.40
CA THR A 92 16.95 -3.50 -13.94
C THR A 92 16.91 -4.29 -12.64
N HIS A 93 15.98 -3.95 -11.75
CA HIS A 93 15.70 -4.66 -10.50
C HIS A 93 14.32 -5.30 -10.56
N ASP A 94 14.05 -6.30 -9.71
CA ASP A 94 12.73 -6.93 -9.63
C ASP A 94 11.67 -5.87 -9.23
N PRO A 95 10.64 -5.61 -10.05
CA PRO A 95 9.63 -4.61 -9.74
C PRO A 95 8.77 -4.97 -8.51
N LEU A 96 8.67 -6.24 -8.15
CA LEU A 96 7.83 -6.74 -7.05
C LEU A 96 8.60 -7.04 -5.77
N LYS A 97 9.85 -6.58 -5.71
CA LYS A 97 10.70 -6.73 -4.53
C LYS A 97 11.45 -5.44 -4.27
N LEU A 98 11.41 -4.96 -3.03
CA LEU A 98 12.22 -3.79 -2.67
C LEU A 98 13.70 -4.09 -2.81
N THR A 99 14.40 -3.32 -3.62
CA THR A 99 15.85 -3.36 -3.74
C THR A 99 16.43 -2.06 -3.20
N GLU A 100 17.38 -2.16 -2.28
CA GLU A 100 18.14 -1.03 -1.78
C GLU A 100 19.52 -1.04 -2.42
N ALA A 101 19.83 -0.01 -3.20
CA ALA A 101 21.09 0.14 -3.88
C ALA A 101 21.37 1.64 -4.13
N ASP A 102 22.64 2.04 -4.08
CA ASP A 102 23.08 3.40 -4.38
C ASP A 102 22.35 4.50 -3.57
N GLY A 103 21.98 4.20 -2.32
CA GLY A 103 21.24 5.11 -1.46
C GLY A 103 19.79 5.34 -1.88
N ARG A 104 19.22 4.41 -2.65
CA ARG A 104 17.85 4.48 -3.19
C ARG A 104 17.10 3.18 -2.96
N TYR A 105 15.77 3.27 -2.99
CA TYR A 105 14.87 2.13 -3.03
C TYR A 105 14.27 1.99 -4.43
N TYR A 106 14.33 0.78 -4.98
CA TYR A 106 13.78 0.41 -6.28
C TYR A 106 12.65 -0.59 -6.12
N GLY A 107 11.60 -0.42 -6.89
CA GLY A 107 10.44 -1.29 -6.94
C GLY A 107 9.22 -0.58 -7.50
N LEU A 108 8.25 -1.35 -8.01
CA LEU A 108 7.01 -0.81 -8.55
C LEU A 108 6.16 -0.21 -7.42
N GLY A 109 5.92 1.09 -7.48
CA GLY A 109 5.17 1.83 -6.46
C GLY A 109 6.03 2.49 -5.39
N THR A 110 7.36 2.42 -5.45
CA THR A 110 8.24 3.17 -4.54
C THR A 110 8.06 4.68 -4.68
N SER A 111 7.78 5.17 -5.87
CA SER A 111 7.51 6.59 -6.13
C SER A 111 6.03 6.91 -6.24
N ASP A 112 5.24 6.05 -6.89
CA ASP A 112 3.82 6.26 -7.18
C ASP A 112 2.99 5.01 -6.83
N MET A 113 2.43 4.98 -5.63
CA MET A 113 2.73 5.84 -4.48
C MET A 113 2.69 5.06 -3.17
N LYS A 114 3.02 3.76 -3.21
CA LYS A 114 2.94 2.87 -2.04
C LYS A 114 3.80 3.35 -0.86
N SER A 115 4.96 3.97 -1.13
CA SER A 115 5.83 4.50 -0.07
C SER A 115 5.15 5.60 0.75
N PHE A 116 4.17 6.30 0.18
CA PHE A 116 3.38 7.29 0.90
C PHE A 116 2.76 6.72 2.18
N PHE A 117 2.23 5.51 2.13
CA PHE A 117 1.59 4.89 3.29
C PHE A 117 2.57 4.58 4.41
N ALA A 118 3.77 4.13 4.06
CA ALA A 118 4.82 3.89 5.04
C ALA A 118 5.36 5.17 5.69
N LEU A 119 5.30 6.30 4.96
CA LEU A 119 5.74 7.59 5.46
C LEU A 119 4.64 8.32 6.25
N ALA A 120 3.37 7.99 6.00
CA ALA A 120 2.23 8.59 6.67
C ALA A 120 1.93 7.95 8.04
N LEU A 121 2.35 6.67 8.23
CA LEU A 121 2.21 5.90 9.48
C LEU A 121 3.40 6.11 10.41
#